data_62ed997b121a5e913c96a3531514b46e
#
_entry.id   62ed997b121a5e913c96a3531514b46e
#
_cell.length_a   1.000
_cell.length_b   1.000
_cell.length_c   1.000
_cell.angle_alpha   90.00
_cell.angle_beta   90.00
_cell.angle_gamma   90.00
#
_symmetry.space_group_name_H-M   'P 1'
#
loop_
_entity.id
_entity.type
_entity.pdbx_description
1 polymer ?
#
loop_
_entity_poly.entity_id
_entity_poly.type
_entity_poly.pdbx_seq_one_letter_code
_entity_poly.pdbx_strand_id
1 'polypeptide(L)'
;VLYDIHGNKADVQEDIAAATLAAVRCPIASQPLQKVVRKGDKVAVIVSDVTRLVRTAEFLPVIISEINAAGVPDEDITIIVATGTHRAHTHDEDIAVCGKDIVKRIKIHQHDSRNNEELTDLGVTSFGTPILIDSYVAEADKVIITGAVSLHPMAGFGGGRKAVMPGVSGHATIMHNHAIALAPKVGDGCNPLCETGLLEGNPLHEDMVEV
;
A
#
# COMPACT_ATOMS: atom_id res chain seq x y z
N VAL A 1 20.74 26.61 -19.72
CA VAL A 1 20.14 26.07 -18.47
C VAL A 1 19.86 27.28 -17.59
N LEU A 2 18.57 27.52 -17.27
CA LEU A 2 18.19 28.65 -16.42
C LEU A 2 18.31 28.28 -14.93
N TYR A 3 18.10 27.02 -14.58
CA TYR A 3 18.19 26.49 -13.22
C TYR A 3 18.72 25.07 -13.26
N ASP A 4 19.59 24.76 -12.30
CA ASP A 4 20.06 23.41 -11.96
C ASP A 4 19.62 23.13 -10.52
N ILE A 5 18.54 22.35 -10.37
CA ILE A 5 17.90 22.11 -9.07
C ILE A 5 18.33 20.74 -8.58
N HIS A 6 19.07 20.73 -7.47
CA HIS A 6 19.47 19.52 -6.76
C HIS A 6 18.63 19.38 -5.48
N GLY A 7 18.16 18.18 -5.21
CA GLY A 7 17.58 17.86 -3.90
C GLY A 7 18.62 17.95 -2.79
N ASN A 8 18.17 18.23 -1.58
CA ASN A 8 19.02 18.14 -0.40
C ASN A 8 19.52 16.70 -0.26
N LYS A 9 20.81 16.53 0.09
CA LYS A 9 21.33 15.22 0.47
C LYS A 9 20.67 14.83 1.79
N ALA A 10 19.97 13.69 1.78
CA ALA A 10 19.47 13.06 3.01
C ALA A 10 20.45 11.96 3.44
N ASP A 11 20.54 11.71 4.73
CA ASP A 11 21.24 10.55 5.25
C ASP A 11 20.51 9.28 4.76
N VAL A 12 21.24 8.43 4.05
CA VAL A 12 20.69 7.20 3.52
C VAL A 12 20.79 6.13 4.61
N GLN A 13 19.68 5.47 4.93
CA GLN A 13 19.70 4.30 5.78
C GLN A 13 20.38 3.14 5.02
N GLU A 14 21.55 2.74 5.49
CA GLU A 14 22.34 1.70 4.83
C GLU A 14 21.85 0.29 5.19
N ASP A 15 21.50 0.06 6.46
CA ASP A 15 20.97 -1.21 6.95
C ASP A 15 19.43 -1.14 7.11
N ILE A 16 18.73 -1.45 6.03
CA ILE A 16 17.26 -1.46 6.00
C ILE A 16 16.68 -2.54 6.91
N ALA A 17 17.33 -3.70 7.01
CA ALA A 17 16.84 -4.79 7.85
C ALA A 17 16.89 -4.41 9.34
N ALA A 18 18.01 -3.87 9.81
CA ALA A 18 18.15 -3.41 11.19
C ALA A 18 17.19 -2.25 11.51
N ALA A 19 17.04 -1.29 10.60
CA ALA A 19 16.10 -0.18 10.77
C ALA A 19 14.64 -0.66 10.83
N THR A 20 14.27 -1.60 9.97
CA THR A 20 12.93 -2.21 9.98
C THR A 20 12.68 -2.93 11.29
N LEU A 21 13.64 -3.75 11.75
CA LEU A 21 13.51 -4.47 13.03
C LEU A 21 13.31 -3.51 14.20
N ALA A 22 14.10 -2.44 14.25
CA ALA A 22 13.96 -1.42 15.28
C ALA A 22 12.57 -0.75 15.21
N ALA A 23 12.09 -0.38 14.02
CA ALA A 23 10.80 0.27 13.84
C ALA A 23 9.61 -0.62 14.23
N VAL A 24 9.61 -1.91 13.87
CA VAL A 24 8.50 -2.82 14.20
C VAL A 24 8.51 -3.26 15.67
N ARG A 25 9.65 -3.17 16.37
CA ARG A 25 9.77 -3.45 17.81
C ARG A 25 9.53 -2.23 18.68
N CYS A 26 9.85 -1.02 18.17
CA CYS A 26 9.64 0.26 18.85
C CYS A 26 8.83 1.22 17.95
N PRO A 27 7.57 0.89 17.61
CA PRO A 27 6.77 1.67 16.69
C PRO A 27 6.30 2.98 17.29
N ILE A 28 5.93 3.94 16.42
CA ILE A 28 5.34 5.22 16.82
C ILE A 28 3.85 5.00 17.12
N ALA A 29 3.40 5.43 18.31
CA ALA A 29 2.00 5.43 18.75
C ALA A 29 1.26 4.09 18.61
N SER A 30 1.98 2.97 18.67
CA SER A 30 1.42 1.61 18.54
C SER A 30 2.16 0.63 19.46
N GLN A 31 1.62 -0.58 19.56
CA GLN A 31 2.34 -1.70 20.17
C GLN A 31 3.32 -2.33 19.16
N PRO A 32 4.40 -2.99 19.62
CA PRO A 32 5.27 -3.79 18.77
C PRO A 32 4.48 -4.77 17.89
N LEU A 33 4.95 -5.02 16.66
CA LEU A 33 4.27 -5.90 15.71
C LEU A 33 3.91 -7.27 16.30
N GLN A 34 4.82 -7.88 17.06
CA GLN A 34 4.58 -9.16 17.73
C GLN A 34 3.44 -9.15 18.78
N LYS A 35 2.95 -7.98 19.19
CA LYS A 35 1.79 -7.82 20.06
C LYS A 35 0.52 -7.45 19.31
N VAL A 36 0.65 -6.99 18.07
CA VAL A 36 -0.48 -6.66 17.19
C VAL A 36 -1.03 -7.90 16.52
N VAL A 37 -0.16 -8.82 16.09
CA VAL A 37 -0.52 -10.12 15.50
C VAL A 37 -0.40 -11.24 16.54
N ARG A 38 -1.17 -12.30 16.36
CA ARG A 38 -1.17 -13.46 17.26
C ARG A 38 -1.44 -14.76 16.50
N LYS A 39 -1.11 -15.87 17.10
CA LYS A 39 -1.42 -17.21 16.56
C LYS A 39 -2.91 -17.33 16.22
N GLY A 40 -3.19 -17.78 15.01
CA GLY A 40 -4.53 -17.97 14.45
C GLY A 40 -5.04 -16.79 13.64
N ASP A 41 -4.36 -15.64 13.66
CA ASP A 41 -4.70 -14.54 12.76
C ASP A 41 -4.34 -14.89 11.30
N LYS A 42 -5.22 -14.54 10.36
CA LYS A 42 -4.92 -14.45 8.93
C LYS A 42 -4.33 -13.07 8.66
N VAL A 43 -3.10 -13.04 8.14
CA VAL A 43 -2.36 -11.79 7.97
C VAL A 43 -2.16 -11.48 6.49
N ALA A 44 -2.68 -10.34 6.03
CA ALA A 44 -2.41 -9.79 4.72
C ALA A 44 -1.24 -8.78 4.81
N VAL A 45 -0.19 -8.97 4.02
CA VAL A 45 0.92 -8.02 3.92
C VAL A 45 0.89 -7.38 2.54
N ILE A 46 0.52 -6.11 2.46
CA ILE A 46 0.41 -5.38 1.21
C ILE A 46 1.79 -4.83 0.83
N VAL A 47 2.25 -5.14 -0.37
CA VAL A 47 3.52 -4.66 -0.94
C VAL A 47 3.26 -3.88 -2.21
N SER A 48 4.09 -2.87 -2.47
CA SER A 48 4.03 -2.12 -3.73
C SER A 48 4.45 -2.99 -4.92
N ASP A 49 3.90 -2.70 -6.09
CA ASP A 49 4.28 -3.37 -7.32
C ASP A 49 5.68 -2.98 -7.82
N VAL A 50 6.15 -3.69 -8.85
CA VAL A 50 7.50 -3.53 -9.44
C VAL A 50 7.78 -2.12 -9.99
N THR A 51 6.75 -1.31 -10.25
CA THR A 51 6.93 0.06 -10.75
C THR A 51 7.40 1.03 -9.66
N ARG A 52 7.45 0.59 -8.39
CA ARG A 52 7.85 1.42 -7.24
C ARG A 52 9.20 0.98 -6.67
N LEU A 53 10.11 1.93 -6.51
CA LEU A 53 11.40 1.69 -5.85
C LEU A 53 11.24 1.78 -4.31
N VAL A 54 10.83 0.67 -3.69
CA VAL A 54 10.53 0.60 -2.26
C VAL A 54 11.57 -0.20 -1.48
N ARG A 55 12.44 -0.98 -2.15
CA ARG A 55 13.41 -1.90 -1.53
C ARG A 55 12.73 -3.00 -0.68
N THR A 56 11.56 -3.48 -1.13
CA THR A 56 10.72 -4.45 -0.40
C THR A 56 11.48 -5.71 -0.04
N ALA A 57 12.29 -6.25 -0.93
CA ALA A 57 13.08 -7.46 -0.70
C ALA A 57 14.04 -7.37 0.50
N GLU A 58 14.38 -6.16 0.95
CA GLU A 58 15.31 -5.95 2.07
C GLU A 58 14.59 -5.91 3.43
N PHE A 59 13.37 -5.39 3.50
CA PHE A 59 12.63 -5.28 4.76
C PHE A 59 11.57 -6.36 4.95
N LEU A 60 11.00 -6.90 3.89
CA LEU A 60 9.92 -7.88 3.97
C LEU A 60 10.29 -9.15 4.76
N PRO A 61 11.50 -9.74 4.61
CA PRO A 61 11.90 -10.89 5.42
C PRO A 61 11.89 -10.62 6.92
N VAL A 62 12.20 -9.38 7.34
CA VAL A 62 12.16 -8.98 8.75
C VAL A 62 10.72 -8.94 9.25
N ILE A 63 9.80 -8.35 8.48
CA ILE A 63 8.37 -8.28 8.83
C ILE A 63 7.80 -9.69 8.95
N ILE A 64 8.03 -10.58 7.98
CA ILE A 64 7.57 -11.97 8.02
C ILE A 64 8.15 -12.70 9.24
N SER A 65 9.44 -12.52 9.54
CA SER A 65 10.07 -13.14 10.72
C SER A 65 9.43 -12.68 12.03
N GLU A 66 9.08 -11.39 12.16
CA GLU A 66 8.43 -10.87 13.37
C GLU A 66 6.96 -11.36 13.49
N ILE A 67 6.26 -11.54 12.37
CA ILE A 67 4.93 -12.16 12.33
C ILE A 67 5.01 -13.64 12.76
N ASN A 68 5.97 -14.40 12.21
CA ASN A 68 6.19 -15.79 12.59
C ASN A 68 6.58 -15.92 14.08
N ALA A 69 7.41 -15.01 14.61
CA ALA A 69 7.81 -14.98 16.02
C ALA A 69 6.62 -14.75 16.96
N ALA A 70 5.53 -14.12 16.50
CA ALA A 70 4.28 -13.99 17.24
C ALA A 70 3.39 -15.24 17.18
N GLY A 71 3.82 -16.28 16.44
CA GLY A 71 3.13 -17.56 16.34
C GLY A 71 2.22 -17.72 15.14
N VAL A 72 2.23 -16.79 14.17
CA VAL A 72 1.50 -16.90 12.89
C VAL A 72 2.39 -17.68 11.91
N PRO A 73 1.96 -18.86 11.42
CA PRO A 73 2.74 -19.65 10.48
C PRO A 73 2.64 -19.10 9.06
N ASP A 74 3.53 -19.55 8.17
CA ASP A 74 3.62 -19.06 6.78
C ASP A 74 2.32 -19.26 5.99
N GLU A 75 1.59 -20.34 6.24
CA GLU A 75 0.30 -20.65 5.60
C GLU A 75 -0.84 -19.69 5.96
N ASP A 76 -0.71 -18.95 7.04
CA ASP A 76 -1.67 -17.94 7.50
C ASP A 76 -1.26 -16.52 7.07
N ILE A 77 -0.19 -16.37 6.30
CA ILE A 77 0.29 -15.11 5.75
C ILE A 77 0.07 -15.10 4.24
N THR A 78 -0.52 -14.02 3.73
CA THR A 78 -0.61 -13.78 2.28
C THR A 78 0.02 -12.43 1.96
N ILE A 79 0.95 -12.40 1.02
CA ILE A 79 1.49 -11.15 0.48
C ILE A 79 0.60 -10.73 -0.68
N ILE A 80 0.10 -9.49 -0.64
CA ILE A 80 -0.76 -8.92 -1.67
C ILE A 80 0.05 -7.88 -2.45
N VAL A 81 0.22 -8.10 -3.74
CA VAL A 81 0.86 -7.12 -4.62
C VAL A 81 -0.15 -6.06 -5.01
N ALA A 82 0.08 -4.83 -4.55
CA ALA A 82 -0.79 -3.68 -4.76
C ALA A 82 -0.64 -3.11 -6.19
N THR A 83 -1.18 -3.80 -7.17
CA THR A 83 -1.10 -3.45 -8.59
C THR A 83 -2.02 -2.28 -8.97
N GLY A 84 -3.10 -2.07 -8.21
CA GLY A 84 -4.13 -1.09 -8.59
C GLY A 84 -4.70 -1.41 -9.98
N THR A 85 -4.48 -0.52 -10.96
CA THR A 85 -4.88 -0.73 -12.36
C THR A 85 -3.76 -1.24 -13.26
N HIS A 86 -2.58 -1.51 -12.71
CA HIS A 86 -1.45 -2.07 -13.45
C HIS A 86 -1.70 -3.57 -13.74
N ARG A 87 -0.87 -4.14 -14.61
CA ARG A 87 -0.86 -5.59 -14.87
C ARG A 87 -0.31 -6.37 -13.68
N ALA A 88 -0.65 -7.63 -13.58
CA ALA A 88 -0.01 -8.55 -12.65
C ALA A 88 1.50 -8.68 -12.92
N HIS A 89 2.26 -9.00 -11.89
CA HIS A 89 3.68 -9.35 -12.00
C HIS A 89 3.91 -10.66 -12.74
N THR A 90 5.07 -10.80 -13.34
CA THR A 90 5.66 -12.09 -13.66
C THR A 90 6.29 -12.71 -12.40
N HIS A 91 6.57 -14.00 -12.42
CA HIS A 91 7.27 -14.67 -11.32
C HIS A 91 8.65 -14.05 -11.00
N ASP A 92 9.38 -13.61 -12.04
CA ASP A 92 10.68 -12.95 -11.84
C ASP A 92 10.53 -11.58 -11.17
N GLU A 93 9.43 -10.86 -11.46
CA GLU A 93 9.10 -9.60 -10.78
C GLU A 93 8.71 -9.84 -9.32
N ASP A 94 7.98 -10.91 -9.01
CA ASP A 94 7.70 -11.30 -7.62
C ASP A 94 9.00 -11.57 -6.85
N ILE A 95 9.95 -12.27 -7.47
CA ILE A 95 11.27 -12.52 -6.88
C ILE A 95 12.03 -11.21 -6.68
N ALA A 96 11.98 -10.29 -7.64
CA ALA A 96 12.66 -9.00 -7.55
C ALA A 96 12.07 -8.10 -6.43
N VAL A 97 10.75 -8.12 -6.27
CA VAL A 97 10.04 -7.30 -5.26
C VAL A 97 10.08 -7.94 -3.87
N CYS A 98 9.75 -9.23 -3.75
CA CYS A 98 9.57 -9.89 -2.45
C CYS A 98 10.81 -10.65 -1.97
N GLY A 99 11.75 -10.97 -2.88
CA GLY A 99 12.89 -11.81 -2.57
C GLY A 99 12.61 -13.29 -2.79
N LYS A 100 13.61 -14.01 -3.31
CA LYS A 100 13.50 -15.42 -3.73
C LYS A 100 13.03 -16.38 -2.60
N ASP A 101 13.48 -16.13 -1.38
CA ASP A 101 13.16 -17.04 -0.26
C ASP A 101 11.74 -16.79 0.27
N ILE A 102 11.25 -15.56 0.23
CA ILE A 102 9.87 -15.23 0.58
C ILE A 102 8.90 -15.82 -0.43
N VAL A 103 9.16 -15.66 -1.74
CA VAL A 103 8.30 -16.20 -2.80
C VAL A 103 8.16 -17.73 -2.75
N LYS A 104 9.16 -18.45 -2.21
CA LYS A 104 9.09 -19.91 -2.01
C LYS A 104 8.24 -20.35 -0.82
N ARG A 105 8.11 -19.47 0.20
CA ARG A 105 7.53 -19.82 1.49
C ARG A 105 6.11 -19.29 1.64
N ILE A 106 5.87 -18.07 1.18
CA ILE A 106 4.65 -17.31 1.44
C ILE A 106 3.83 -17.22 0.15
N LYS A 107 2.52 -17.36 0.29
CA LYS A 107 1.58 -17.16 -0.82
C LYS A 107 1.67 -15.72 -1.32
N ILE A 108 1.88 -15.54 -2.63
CA ILE A 108 1.79 -14.24 -3.30
C ILE A 108 0.43 -14.19 -4.02
N HIS A 109 -0.36 -13.17 -3.74
CA HIS A 109 -1.59 -12.86 -4.44
C HIS A 109 -1.40 -11.59 -5.26
N GLN A 110 -1.76 -11.65 -6.53
CA GLN A 110 -1.72 -10.51 -7.45
C GLN A 110 -3.11 -9.87 -7.47
N HIS A 111 -3.23 -8.66 -6.92
CA HIS A 111 -4.50 -7.95 -6.99
C HIS A 111 -4.91 -7.69 -8.46
N ASP A 112 -6.17 -7.95 -8.79
CA ASP A 112 -6.78 -7.55 -10.06
C ASP A 112 -8.02 -6.69 -9.81
N SER A 113 -7.88 -5.38 -9.98
CA SER A 113 -8.96 -4.41 -9.76
C SER A 113 -10.21 -4.64 -10.62
N ARG A 114 -10.13 -5.46 -11.67
CA ARG A 114 -11.23 -5.77 -12.60
C ARG A 114 -11.89 -7.12 -12.34
N ASN A 115 -11.30 -7.96 -11.49
CA ASN A 115 -11.88 -9.24 -11.12
C ASN A 115 -12.87 -9.07 -9.95
N ASN A 116 -14.13 -8.75 -10.29
CA ASN A 116 -15.16 -8.51 -9.28
C ASN A 116 -15.46 -9.73 -8.37
N GLU A 117 -15.06 -10.94 -8.78
CA GLU A 117 -15.25 -12.15 -7.96
C GLU A 117 -14.28 -12.21 -6.78
N GLU A 118 -13.17 -11.47 -6.84
CA GLU A 118 -12.17 -11.35 -5.79
C GLU A 118 -12.25 -10.02 -5.04
N LEU A 119 -13.37 -9.28 -5.18
CA LEU A 119 -13.60 -8.03 -4.47
C LEU A 119 -14.74 -8.17 -3.46
N THR A 120 -14.54 -7.62 -2.27
CA THR A 120 -15.55 -7.50 -1.22
C THR A 120 -16.11 -6.07 -1.22
N ASP A 121 -17.44 -5.95 -1.27
CA ASP A 121 -18.13 -4.67 -1.15
C ASP A 121 -18.30 -4.31 0.34
N LEU A 122 -17.68 -3.21 0.76
CA LEU A 122 -17.70 -2.69 2.13
C LEU A 122 -18.58 -1.45 2.27
N GLY A 123 -19.31 -1.07 1.22
CA GLY A 123 -20.23 0.07 1.25
C GLY A 123 -19.74 1.26 0.41
N VAL A 124 -19.98 2.47 0.90
CA VAL A 124 -19.76 3.70 0.15
C VAL A 124 -19.21 4.79 1.09
N THR A 125 -18.21 5.56 0.65
CA THR A 125 -17.67 6.70 1.41
C THR A 125 -18.66 7.86 1.44
N SER A 126 -18.40 8.86 2.28
CA SER A 126 -19.16 10.12 2.32
C SER A 126 -19.08 10.91 1.00
N PHE A 127 -18.06 10.67 0.20
CA PHE A 127 -17.88 11.23 -1.15
C PHE A 127 -18.63 10.46 -2.24
N GLY A 128 -19.31 9.36 -1.88
CA GLY A 128 -20.04 8.50 -2.83
C GLY A 128 -19.16 7.48 -3.56
N THR A 129 -17.92 7.27 -3.15
CA THR A 129 -17.00 6.28 -3.71
C THR A 129 -17.40 4.87 -3.24
N PRO A 130 -17.71 3.91 -4.13
CA PRO A 130 -17.94 2.53 -3.73
C PRO A 130 -16.66 1.92 -3.15
N ILE A 131 -16.76 1.21 -2.02
CA ILE A 131 -15.62 0.60 -1.34
C ILE A 131 -15.53 -0.88 -1.73
N LEU A 132 -14.86 -1.16 -2.85
CA LEU A 132 -14.58 -2.52 -3.32
C LEU A 132 -13.11 -2.83 -3.03
N ILE A 133 -12.85 -3.78 -2.14
CA ILE A 133 -11.50 -4.12 -1.68
C ILE A 133 -11.21 -5.59 -1.98
N ASP A 134 -9.97 -5.90 -2.33
CA ASP A 134 -9.47 -7.26 -2.50
C ASP A 134 -9.90 -8.15 -1.32
N SER A 135 -10.54 -9.28 -1.61
CA SER A 135 -11.14 -10.14 -0.59
C SER A 135 -10.11 -10.70 0.38
N TYR A 136 -8.86 -10.96 -0.06
CA TYR A 136 -7.80 -11.38 0.86
C TYR A 136 -7.42 -10.31 1.87
N VAL A 137 -7.64 -9.03 1.54
CA VAL A 137 -7.40 -7.90 2.44
C VAL A 137 -8.61 -7.68 3.34
N ALA A 138 -9.81 -7.69 2.76
CA ALA A 138 -11.06 -7.44 3.51
C ALA A 138 -11.37 -8.54 4.55
N GLU A 139 -10.95 -9.77 4.30
CA GLU A 139 -11.18 -10.94 5.16
C GLU A 139 -10.03 -11.22 6.14
N ALA A 140 -8.92 -10.48 6.05
CA ALA A 140 -7.78 -10.67 6.94
C ALA A 140 -8.06 -10.15 8.36
N ASP A 141 -7.63 -10.88 9.38
CA ASP A 141 -7.68 -10.42 10.78
C ASP A 141 -6.74 -9.24 11.02
N LYS A 142 -5.63 -9.21 10.28
CA LYS A 142 -4.60 -8.15 10.33
C LYS A 142 -4.10 -7.79 8.95
N VAL A 143 -4.02 -6.50 8.70
CA VAL A 143 -3.44 -5.95 7.47
C VAL A 143 -2.20 -5.15 7.80
N ILE A 144 -1.08 -5.51 7.17
CA ILE A 144 0.19 -4.80 7.28
C ILE A 144 0.46 -4.09 5.96
N ILE A 145 0.50 -2.78 6.00
CA ILE A 145 0.74 -1.94 4.83
C ILE A 145 2.22 -1.58 4.75
N THR A 146 2.83 -1.82 3.60
CA THR A 146 4.20 -1.38 3.31
C THR A 146 4.23 -0.43 2.12
N GLY A 147 5.28 0.37 2.00
CA GLY A 147 5.42 1.30 0.89
C GLY A 147 6.46 2.38 1.14
N ALA A 148 6.55 3.32 0.22
CA ALA A 148 7.42 4.50 0.34
C ALA A 148 6.58 5.78 0.39
N VAL A 149 6.98 6.71 1.25
CA VAL A 149 6.39 8.05 1.30
C VAL A 149 7.12 8.94 0.30
N SER A 150 6.35 9.53 -0.61
CA SER A 150 6.84 10.49 -1.61
C SER A 150 5.78 11.55 -1.87
N LEU A 151 6.15 12.68 -2.44
CA LEU A 151 5.18 13.67 -2.93
C LEU A 151 4.33 13.07 -4.06
N HIS A 152 3.04 13.42 -4.08
CA HIS A 152 2.12 12.98 -5.11
C HIS A 152 1.34 14.18 -5.69
N PRO A 153 1.25 14.32 -7.01
CA PRO A 153 0.69 15.52 -7.65
C PRO A 153 -0.72 15.91 -7.21
N MET A 154 -1.59 14.93 -6.95
CA MET A 154 -3.00 15.18 -6.65
C MET A 154 -3.39 14.74 -5.22
N ALA A 155 -2.78 13.67 -4.69
CA ALA A 155 -3.15 13.10 -3.40
C ALA A 155 -2.27 13.61 -2.23
N GLY A 156 -1.51 14.67 -2.43
CA GLY A 156 -0.56 15.21 -1.49
C GLY A 156 0.70 14.34 -1.37
N PHE A 157 0.56 13.13 -0.83
CA PHE A 157 1.64 12.17 -0.64
C PHE A 157 1.27 10.76 -1.11
N GLY A 158 2.30 9.98 -1.50
CA GLY A 158 2.25 8.54 -1.67
C GLY A 158 2.43 7.79 -0.36
N GLY A 159 2.41 6.46 -0.41
CA GLY A 159 2.57 5.57 0.75
C GLY A 159 1.32 5.48 1.63
N GLY A 160 1.43 4.68 2.71
CA GLY A 160 0.34 4.48 3.67
C GLY A 160 -0.97 4.03 3.02
N ARG A 161 -2.04 4.79 3.20
CA ARG A 161 -3.36 4.52 2.62
C ARG A 161 -3.38 4.19 1.13
N LYS A 162 -2.38 4.66 0.37
CA LYS A 162 -2.31 4.38 -1.07
C LYS A 162 -2.00 2.93 -1.40
N ALA A 163 -1.53 2.15 -0.45
CA ALA A 163 -1.42 0.70 -0.61
C ALA A 163 -2.80 0.03 -0.63
N VAL A 164 -3.81 0.63 0.04
CA VAL A 164 -5.20 0.19 -0.01
C VAL A 164 -5.90 0.85 -1.21
N MET A 165 -5.95 2.17 -1.24
CA MET A 165 -6.58 2.93 -2.32
C MET A 165 -5.52 3.75 -3.08
N PRO A 166 -5.15 3.44 -4.33
CA PRO A 166 -5.76 2.47 -5.25
C PRO A 166 -5.22 1.04 -5.18
N GLY A 167 -4.20 0.76 -4.38
CA GLY A 167 -3.34 -0.42 -4.48
C GLY A 167 -4.05 -1.77 -4.54
N VAL A 168 -5.04 -1.99 -3.68
CA VAL A 168 -5.84 -3.24 -3.62
C VAL A 168 -7.34 -2.96 -3.71
N SER A 169 -7.71 -1.84 -4.35
CA SER A 169 -9.10 -1.45 -4.56
C SER A 169 -9.62 -1.84 -5.93
N GLY A 170 -10.92 -2.08 -6.04
CA GLY A 170 -11.60 -2.37 -7.29
C GLY A 170 -11.56 -1.18 -8.27
N HIS A 171 -11.65 -1.49 -9.56
CA HIS A 171 -11.57 -0.48 -10.63
C HIS A 171 -12.61 0.62 -10.46
N ALA A 172 -13.85 0.30 -10.06
CA ALA A 172 -14.90 1.29 -9.83
C ALA A 172 -14.53 2.25 -8.69
N THR A 173 -13.98 1.76 -7.58
CA THR A 173 -13.47 2.55 -6.47
C THR A 173 -12.39 3.51 -6.93
N ILE A 174 -11.40 2.99 -7.68
CA ILE A 174 -10.27 3.76 -8.21
C ILE A 174 -10.77 4.90 -9.12
N MET A 175 -11.63 4.58 -10.08
CA MET A 175 -12.13 5.56 -11.04
C MET A 175 -12.96 6.66 -10.38
N HIS A 176 -13.80 6.31 -9.40
CA HIS A 176 -14.62 7.29 -8.69
C HIS A 176 -13.74 8.25 -7.87
N ASN A 177 -12.84 7.71 -7.05
CA ASN A 177 -11.90 8.52 -6.27
C ASN A 177 -11.05 9.42 -7.19
N HIS A 178 -10.44 8.86 -8.24
CA HIS A 178 -9.56 9.64 -9.12
C HIS A 178 -10.31 10.75 -9.87
N ALA A 179 -11.63 10.61 -10.11
CA ALA A 179 -12.45 11.66 -10.69
C ALA A 179 -12.55 12.90 -9.79
N ILE A 180 -12.38 12.77 -8.47
CA ILE A 180 -12.35 13.89 -7.51
C ILE A 180 -11.18 14.86 -7.81
N ALA A 181 -10.12 14.37 -8.44
CA ALA A 181 -8.99 15.22 -8.85
C ALA A 181 -9.33 16.17 -10.03
N LEU A 182 -10.48 15.97 -10.67
CA LEU A 182 -10.95 16.85 -11.73
C LEU A 182 -11.81 17.98 -11.13
N ALA A 183 -11.76 19.17 -11.76
CA ALA A 183 -12.67 20.24 -11.40
C ALA A 183 -14.12 19.82 -11.71
N PRO A 184 -15.13 20.27 -10.92
CA PRO A 184 -16.53 19.87 -11.09
C PRO A 184 -17.10 20.21 -12.46
N LYS A 185 -16.60 21.28 -13.09
CA LYS A 185 -17.04 21.70 -14.41
C LYS A 185 -16.05 21.25 -15.48
N VAL A 186 -16.57 20.56 -16.49
CA VAL A 186 -15.77 20.10 -17.63
C VAL A 186 -15.06 21.28 -18.29
N GLY A 187 -13.75 21.17 -18.48
CA GLY A 187 -12.90 22.21 -19.08
C GLY A 187 -12.16 23.10 -18.07
N ASP A 188 -12.50 23.04 -16.77
CA ASP A 188 -11.82 23.84 -15.73
C ASP A 188 -10.52 23.19 -15.21
N GLY A 189 -10.16 22.01 -15.74
CA GLY A 189 -8.90 21.32 -15.42
C GLY A 189 -8.95 20.50 -14.13
N CYS A 190 -7.95 20.67 -13.27
CA CYS A 190 -7.83 19.93 -12.01
C CYS A 190 -8.55 20.65 -10.86
N ASN A 191 -9.00 19.87 -9.89
CA ASN A 191 -9.51 20.38 -8.62
C ASN A 191 -8.38 21.09 -7.86
N PRO A 192 -8.52 22.40 -7.56
CA PRO A 192 -7.43 23.17 -6.93
C PRO A 192 -7.08 22.73 -5.51
N LEU A 193 -7.94 21.93 -4.86
CA LEU A 193 -7.67 21.37 -3.54
C LEU A 193 -6.88 20.04 -3.63
N CYS A 194 -6.73 19.47 -4.82
CA CYS A 194 -5.94 18.25 -5.04
C CYS A 194 -4.50 18.62 -5.41
N GLU A 195 -3.69 19.00 -4.40
CA GLU A 195 -2.34 19.52 -4.59
C GLU A 195 -1.25 18.63 -4.00
N THR A 196 -0.03 18.80 -4.55
CA THR A 196 1.17 18.15 -4.03
C THR A 196 1.47 18.62 -2.60
N GLY A 197 1.64 17.69 -1.67
CA GLY A 197 1.98 17.98 -0.27
C GLY A 197 0.79 18.41 0.59
N LEU A 198 -0.41 18.57 0.01
CA LEU A 198 -1.63 18.91 0.76
C LEU A 198 -2.37 17.65 1.18
N LEU A 199 -2.66 17.50 2.49
CA LEU A 199 -3.49 16.42 3.03
C LEU A 199 -4.81 16.99 3.56
N GLU A 200 -4.77 17.85 4.57
CA GLU A 200 -5.95 18.45 5.17
C GLU A 200 -6.70 19.32 4.16
N GLY A 201 -7.99 19.03 3.97
CA GLY A 201 -8.83 19.72 2.97
C GLY A 201 -8.60 19.25 1.52
N ASN A 202 -7.78 18.23 1.29
CA ASN A 202 -7.64 17.60 -0.02
C ASN A 202 -8.69 16.49 -0.16
N PRO A 203 -9.77 16.70 -0.95
CA PRO A 203 -10.89 15.76 -1.00
C PRO A 203 -10.52 14.40 -1.58
N LEU A 204 -9.52 14.35 -2.46
CA LEU A 204 -9.00 13.08 -2.99
C LEU A 204 -8.32 12.27 -1.89
N HIS A 205 -7.52 12.93 -1.03
CA HIS A 205 -6.89 12.30 0.11
C HIS A 205 -7.92 11.83 1.15
N GLU A 206 -8.88 12.70 1.48
CA GLU A 206 -9.89 12.43 2.51
C GLU A 206 -10.76 11.22 2.13
N ASP A 207 -11.21 11.15 0.87
CA ASP A 207 -11.91 9.98 0.35
C ASP A 207 -11.07 8.70 0.40
N MET A 208 -9.75 8.77 0.08
CA MET A 208 -8.84 7.63 0.22
C MET A 208 -8.67 7.16 1.67
N VAL A 209 -8.89 8.02 2.65
CA VAL A 209 -8.81 7.66 4.08
C VAL A 209 -10.09 6.99 4.54
N GLU A 210 -11.22 7.33 3.95
CA GLU A 210 -12.50 6.67 4.26
C GLU A 210 -12.60 5.26 3.67
N VAL A 211 -11.97 5.02 2.50
CA VAL A 211 -11.85 3.68 1.91
C VAL A 211 -10.99 2.78 2.77
#